data_8be7a94c144b22e12fef9baf76f28525
#
_entry.id   8be7a94c144b22e12fef9baf76f28525
#
_cell.length_a   1.000
_cell.length_b   1.000
_cell.length_c   1.000
_cell.angle_alpha   90.00
_cell.angle_beta   90.00
_cell.angle_gamma   90.00
#
_symmetry.space_group_name_H-M   'P 1'
#
loop_
_entity.id
_entity.type
_entity.pdbx_description
1 polymer ?
#
loop_
_entity_poly.entity_id
_entity_poly.type
_entity_poly.pdbx_seq_one_letter_code
_entity_poly.pdbx_strand_id
1 'polypeptide(L)'
;LNLPLLSIPSGSFIGHLAVPNISVFITFLISFLALVIIDLGIIQSAGIILDADEMETRVEKGIFFTGLGNVLAGLLGVIGIVNYNLSIGIISTTKNASKFAVIPAAIIFLVLAFSPIAIGLISNIPSPVLGIVLLYVLIMLIGPALLISIESNSIKNVDDGAIIGLPILLGTIIAFLPQSVITQFPQVLQPLVANGYVIGTIAVFLLEHVLYPRHSVYNESLQ
;
A
#
# COMPACT_ATOMS: atom_id res chain seq x y z
N LEU A 1 -17.37 31.67 -3.10
CA LEU A 1 -17.26 30.44 -3.90
C LEU A 1 -18.55 30.27 -4.70
N ASN A 2 -18.54 30.79 -5.97
CA ASN A 2 -19.65 30.58 -6.91
C ASN A 2 -19.51 29.23 -7.62
N LEU A 3 -19.34 28.15 -6.85
CA LEU A 3 -19.25 26.80 -7.40
C LEU A 3 -20.65 26.17 -7.45
N PRO A 4 -20.99 25.42 -8.50
CA PRO A 4 -22.26 24.72 -8.58
C PRO A 4 -22.33 23.63 -7.49
N LEU A 5 -23.53 23.36 -6.99
CA LEU A 5 -23.75 22.32 -5.96
C LEU A 5 -23.41 20.91 -6.49
N LEU A 6 -23.66 20.67 -7.77
CA LEU A 6 -23.40 19.40 -8.46
C LEU A 6 -22.77 19.67 -9.82
N SER A 7 -21.72 18.94 -10.16
CA SER A 7 -21.15 18.90 -11.50
C SER A 7 -20.78 17.49 -11.91
N ILE A 8 -20.97 17.18 -13.18
CA ILE A 8 -20.48 15.94 -13.75
C ILE A 8 -19.02 16.16 -14.17
N PRO A 9 -18.07 15.32 -13.73
CA PRO A 9 -16.68 15.44 -14.16
C PRO A 9 -16.62 15.37 -15.68
N SER A 10 -16.07 16.39 -16.32
CA SER A 10 -15.86 16.41 -17.76
C SER A 10 -14.85 15.33 -18.12
N GLY A 11 -15.27 14.37 -18.96
CA GLY A 11 -14.60 13.12 -19.24
C GLY A 11 -13.29 13.20 -20.04
N SER A 12 -12.34 14.02 -19.62
CA SER A 12 -10.98 14.02 -20.17
C SER A 12 -10.09 12.87 -19.66
N PHE A 13 -10.64 11.95 -18.86
CA PHE A 13 -9.89 10.89 -18.20
C PHE A 13 -9.38 9.80 -19.17
N ILE A 14 -10.14 9.47 -20.19
CA ILE A 14 -9.83 8.35 -21.12
C ILE A 14 -8.82 8.76 -22.21
N GLY A 15 -8.55 10.05 -22.39
CA GLY A 15 -7.73 10.58 -23.47
C GLY A 15 -6.21 10.44 -23.32
N HIS A 16 -5.70 9.96 -22.19
CA HIS A 16 -4.27 9.90 -21.87
C HIS A 16 -3.71 8.49 -21.67
N LEU A 17 -4.34 7.47 -22.28
CA LEU A 17 -3.79 6.13 -22.27
C LEU A 17 -2.54 6.09 -23.16
N ALA A 18 -1.38 6.09 -22.53
CA ALA A 18 -0.09 5.92 -23.20
C ALA A 18 0.49 4.53 -22.88
N VAL A 19 1.17 3.94 -23.85
CA VAL A 19 1.92 2.71 -23.62
C VAL A 19 3.10 3.06 -22.70
N PRO A 20 3.21 2.45 -21.49
CA PRO A 20 4.29 2.78 -20.58
C PRO A 20 5.65 2.36 -21.16
N ASN A 21 6.70 3.13 -20.85
CA ASN A 21 8.07 2.71 -21.09
C ASN A 21 8.34 1.42 -20.30
N ILE A 22 9.15 0.53 -20.83
CA ILE A 22 9.49 -0.77 -20.21
C ILE A 22 10.00 -0.61 -18.77
N SER A 23 10.76 0.43 -18.48
CA SER A 23 11.27 0.73 -17.14
C SER A 23 10.13 1.07 -16.16
N VAL A 24 9.19 1.91 -16.59
CA VAL A 24 7.99 2.25 -15.81
C VAL A 24 7.15 1.00 -15.57
N PHE A 25 6.96 0.17 -16.60
CA PHE A 25 6.21 -1.09 -16.47
C PHE A 25 6.85 -2.02 -15.43
N ILE A 26 8.19 -2.23 -15.48
CA ILE A 26 8.90 -3.06 -14.50
C ILE A 26 8.78 -2.49 -13.09
N THR A 27 8.91 -1.17 -12.92
CA THR A 27 8.76 -0.51 -11.62
C THR A 27 7.36 -0.75 -11.04
N PHE A 28 6.32 -0.59 -11.84
CA PHE A 28 4.95 -0.87 -11.40
C PHE A 28 4.72 -2.35 -11.11
N LEU A 29 5.30 -3.26 -11.89
CA LEU A 29 5.19 -4.70 -11.68
C LEU A 29 5.79 -5.11 -10.32
N ILE A 30 7.00 -4.63 -10.00
CA ILE A 30 7.65 -4.90 -8.71
C ILE A 30 6.84 -4.31 -7.56
N SER A 31 6.39 -3.06 -7.70
CA SER A 31 5.54 -2.40 -6.70
C SER A 31 4.23 -3.16 -6.48
N PHE A 32 3.62 -3.65 -7.56
CA PHE A 32 2.38 -4.43 -7.49
C PHE A 32 2.57 -5.78 -6.80
N LEU A 33 3.67 -6.49 -7.09
CA LEU A 33 3.99 -7.75 -6.41
C LEU A 33 4.14 -7.54 -4.90
N ALA A 34 4.83 -6.47 -4.49
CA ALA A 34 4.96 -6.14 -3.07
C ALA A 34 3.60 -5.79 -2.44
N LEU A 35 2.72 -5.07 -3.15
CA LEU A 35 1.36 -4.80 -2.68
C LEU A 35 0.52 -6.07 -2.52
N VAL A 36 0.64 -7.03 -3.44
CA VAL A 36 -0.07 -8.33 -3.33
C VAL A 36 0.35 -9.07 -2.06
N ILE A 37 1.64 -9.06 -1.71
CA ILE A 37 2.13 -9.69 -0.47
C ILE A 37 1.52 -9.00 0.77
N ILE A 38 1.44 -7.67 0.77
CA ILE A 38 0.80 -6.91 1.85
C ILE A 38 -0.70 -7.24 1.91
N ASP A 39 -1.39 -7.28 0.79
CA ASP A 39 -2.82 -7.61 0.69
C ASP A 39 -3.10 -9.02 1.25
N LEU A 40 -2.24 -10.00 0.92
CA LEU A 40 -2.29 -11.35 1.48
C LEU A 40 -2.25 -11.33 3.01
N GLY A 41 -1.27 -10.61 3.58
CA GLY A 41 -1.12 -10.49 5.03
C GLY A 41 -2.34 -9.83 5.69
N ILE A 42 -2.90 -8.79 5.08
CA ILE A 42 -4.09 -8.08 5.58
C ILE A 42 -5.32 -8.98 5.55
N ILE A 43 -5.57 -9.69 4.45
CA ILE A 43 -6.73 -10.58 4.31
C ILE A 43 -6.63 -11.74 5.31
N GLN A 44 -5.44 -12.34 5.48
CA GLN A 44 -5.21 -13.40 6.45
C GLN A 44 -5.42 -12.90 7.88
N SER A 45 -4.87 -11.75 8.24
CA SER A 45 -5.03 -11.15 9.57
C SER A 45 -6.50 -10.81 9.86
N ALA A 46 -7.23 -10.29 8.88
CA ALA A 46 -8.66 -10.06 8.99
C ALA A 46 -9.44 -11.36 9.19
N GLY A 47 -9.06 -12.42 8.47
CA GLY A 47 -9.66 -13.75 8.59
C GLY A 47 -9.53 -14.33 9.98
N ILE A 48 -8.36 -14.20 10.61
CA ILE A 48 -8.11 -14.66 11.98
C ILE A 48 -9.01 -13.91 12.97
N ILE A 49 -9.10 -12.58 12.88
CA ILE A 49 -9.90 -11.75 13.79
C ILE A 49 -11.40 -12.02 13.65
N LEU A 50 -11.83 -12.36 12.43
CA LEU A 50 -13.25 -12.59 12.11
C LEU A 50 -13.66 -14.07 12.23
N ASP A 51 -12.73 -14.97 12.63
CA ASP A 51 -12.93 -16.42 12.65
C ASP A 51 -13.56 -16.90 11.33
N ALA A 52 -12.95 -16.52 10.23
CA ALA A 52 -13.54 -16.69 8.89
C ALA A 52 -13.13 -18.02 8.28
N ASP A 53 -14.13 -18.78 7.83
CA ASP A 53 -13.93 -20.02 7.07
C ASP A 53 -13.45 -19.77 5.65
N GLU A 54 -12.93 -20.80 4.97
CA GLU A 54 -12.53 -20.83 3.57
C GLU A 54 -11.53 -19.72 3.20
N MET A 55 -10.47 -19.57 3.99
CA MET A 55 -9.49 -18.48 3.82
C MET A 55 -8.84 -18.47 2.44
N GLU A 56 -8.55 -19.61 1.84
CA GLU A 56 -7.96 -19.72 0.50
C GLU A 56 -8.83 -19.02 -0.55
N THR A 57 -10.12 -19.36 -0.59
CA THR A 57 -11.09 -18.74 -1.49
C THR A 57 -11.25 -17.23 -1.24
N ARG A 58 -11.17 -16.80 0.03
CA ARG A 58 -11.26 -15.37 0.38
C ARG A 58 -10.06 -14.59 -0.08
N VAL A 59 -8.87 -15.17 0.06
CA VAL A 59 -7.62 -14.58 -0.41
C VAL A 59 -7.63 -14.43 -1.93
N GLU A 60 -7.97 -15.49 -2.67
CA GLU A 60 -8.07 -15.43 -4.13
C GLU A 60 -9.04 -14.36 -4.61
N LYS A 61 -10.25 -14.35 -4.05
CA LYS A 61 -11.27 -13.33 -4.39
C LYS A 61 -10.82 -11.92 -4.00
N GLY A 62 -10.20 -11.77 -2.83
CA GLY A 62 -9.70 -10.48 -2.37
C GLY A 62 -8.68 -9.88 -3.34
N ILE A 63 -7.65 -10.65 -3.71
CA ILE A 63 -6.62 -10.23 -4.66
C ILE A 63 -7.23 -9.94 -6.05
N PHE A 64 -8.14 -10.80 -6.51
CA PHE A 64 -8.82 -10.61 -7.79
C PHE A 64 -9.60 -9.29 -7.83
N PHE A 65 -10.40 -9.00 -6.80
CA PHE A 65 -11.19 -7.77 -6.76
C PHE A 65 -10.31 -6.53 -6.55
N THR A 66 -9.23 -6.61 -5.78
CA THR A 66 -8.24 -5.54 -5.68
C THR A 66 -7.58 -5.27 -7.04
N GLY A 67 -7.20 -6.32 -7.75
CA GLY A 67 -6.65 -6.21 -9.11
C GLY A 67 -7.64 -5.57 -10.09
N LEU A 68 -8.90 -6.01 -10.09
CA LEU A 68 -9.95 -5.45 -10.93
C LEU A 68 -10.20 -3.97 -10.59
N GLY A 69 -10.24 -3.62 -9.31
CA GLY A 69 -10.36 -2.26 -8.84
C GLY A 69 -9.20 -1.38 -9.31
N ASN A 70 -7.98 -1.90 -9.29
CA ASN A 70 -6.78 -1.20 -9.78
C ASN A 70 -6.81 -0.97 -11.29
N VAL A 71 -7.32 -1.93 -12.08
CA VAL A 71 -7.54 -1.73 -13.52
C VAL A 71 -8.55 -0.60 -13.76
N LEU A 72 -9.67 -0.60 -13.05
CA LEU A 72 -10.68 0.46 -13.15
C LEU A 72 -10.12 1.82 -12.72
N ALA A 73 -9.34 1.86 -11.64
CA ALA A 73 -8.68 3.08 -11.18
C ALA A 73 -7.71 3.62 -12.25
N GLY A 74 -6.93 2.75 -12.88
CA GLY A 74 -6.03 3.12 -13.97
C GLY A 74 -6.76 3.67 -15.19
N LEU A 75 -7.90 3.06 -15.57
CA LEU A 75 -8.75 3.56 -16.67
C LEU A 75 -9.35 4.94 -16.34
N LEU A 76 -9.68 5.18 -15.09
CA LEU A 76 -10.22 6.47 -14.63
C LEU A 76 -9.11 7.50 -14.34
N GLY A 77 -7.84 7.13 -14.44
CA GLY A 77 -6.71 8.04 -14.15
C GLY A 77 -6.61 8.43 -12.68
N VAL A 78 -7.10 7.58 -11.76
CA VAL A 78 -7.06 7.80 -10.31
C VAL A 78 -6.07 6.84 -9.64
N ILE A 79 -5.72 7.14 -8.39
CA ILE A 79 -4.82 6.29 -7.60
C ILE A 79 -5.46 4.91 -7.38
N GLY A 80 -4.64 3.87 -7.53
CA GLY A 80 -5.06 2.48 -7.35
C GLY A 80 -5.53 2.17 -5.93
N ILE A 81 -6.33 1.12 -5.80
CA ILE A 81 -6.89 0.65 -4.55
C ILE A 81 -5.83 -0.18 -3.82
N VAL A 82 -5.66 0.08 -2.54
CA VAL A 82 -4.78 -0.68 -1.64
C VAL A 82 -5.57 -1.02 -0.37
N ASN A 83 -5.46 -2.26 0.08
CA ASN A 83 -6.04 -2.65 1.36
C ASN A 83 -5.31 -1.94 2.51
N TYR A 84 -6.08 -1.50 3.50
CA TYR A 84 -5.56 -0.66 4.57
C TYR A 84 -5.51 -1.40 5.89
N ASN A 85 -4.31 -1.64 6.40
CA ASN A 85 -4.06 -2.46 7.59
C ASN A 85 -4.69 -1.86 8.88
N LEU A 86 -4.86 -0.54 8.93
CA LEU A 86 -5.55 0.13 10.06
C LEU A 86 -7.00 -0.34 10.23
N SER A 87 -7.64 -0.81 9.18
CA SER A 87 -9.00 -1.36 9.25
C SER A 87 -9.09 -2.53 10.22
N ILE A 88 -8.06 -3.37 10.28
CA ILE A 88 -7.96 -4.51 11.20
C ILE A 88 -7.91 -4.02 12.66
N GLY A 89 -7.08 -3.01 12.93
CA GLY A 89 -7.01 -2.39 14.25
C GLY A 89 -8.32 -1.76 14.69
N ILE A 90 -9.04 -1.09 13.76
CA ILE A 90 -10.36 -0.51 14.03
C ILE A 90 -11.39 -1.62 14.33
N ILE A 91 -11.40 -2.70 13.55
CA ILE A 91 -12.31 -3.83 13.77
C ILE A 91 -12.04 -4.47 15.14
N SER A 92 -10.79 -4.70 15.50
CA SER A 92 -10.40 -5.32 16.77
C SER A 92 -10.77 -4.44 17.99
N THR A 93 -10.64 -3.12 17.88
CA THR A 93 -10.97 -2.17 18.95
C THR A 93 -12.46 -1.89 19.07
N THR A 94 -13.15 -1.71 17.95
CA THR A 94 -14.60 -1.42 17.94
C THR A 94 -15.45 -2.67 18.02
N LYS A 95 -14.86 -3.85 17.78
CA LYS A 95 -15.54 -5.16 17.63
C LYS A 95 -16.70 -5.10 16.62
N ASN A 96 -16.59 -4.20 15.65
CA ASN A 96 -17.59 -4.01 14.61
C ASN A 96 -16.97 -4.27 13.24
N ALA A 97 -17.31 -5.40 12.64
CA ALA A 97 -16.89 -5.81 11.29
C ALA A 97 -18.06 -5.80 10.29
N SER A 98 -19.08 -4.97 10.54
CA SER A 98 -20.28 -4.94 9.69
C SER A 98 -19.97 -4.39 8.30
N LYS A 99 -20.08 -5.26 7.29
CA LYS A 99 -20.03 -4.85 5.87
C LYS A 99 -21.13 -3.82 5.51
N PHE A 100 -22.23 -3.79 6.25
CA PHE A 100 -23.33 -2.83 6.02
C PHE A 100 -22.94 -1.40 6.39
N ALA A 101 -21.94 -1.18 7.25
CA ALA A 101 -21.45 0.17 7.56
C ALA A 101 -20.65 0.78 6.39
N VAL A 102 -20.06 -0.05 5.53
CA VAL A 102 -19.28 0.40 4.36
C VAL A 102 -20.17 0.96 3.26
N ILE A 103 -21.38 0.42 3.11
CA ILE A 103 -22.32 0.85 2.05
C ILE A 103 -22.70 2.33 2.16
N PRO A 104 -23.22 2.84 3.31
CA PRO A 104 -23.54 4.26 3.43
C PRO A 104 -22.28 5.14 3.32
N ALA A 105 -21.12 4.71 3.80
CA ALA A 105 -19.88 5.44 3.62
C ALA A 105 -19.53 5.60 2.13
N ALA A 106 -19.63 4.53 1.35
CA ALA A 106 -19.40 4.56 -0.09
C ALA A 106 -20.38 5.50 -0.80
N ILE A 107 -21.66 5.49 -0.43
CA ILE A 107 -22.69 6.40 -0.99
C ILE A 107 -22.35 7.85 -0.65
N ILE A 108 -21.96 8.14 0.58
CA ILE A 108 -21.58 9.50 1.00
C ILE A 108 -20.38 9.99 0.18
N PHE A 109 -19.33 9.18 0.03
CA PHE A 109 -18.17 9.53 -0.79
C PHE A 109 -18.53 9.74 -2.25
N LEU A 110 -19.43 8.90 -2.79
CA LEU A 110 -19.91 9.06 -4.16
C LEU A 110 -20.65 10.39 -4.34
N VAL A 111 -21.54 10.74 -3.42
CA VAL A 111 -22.27 12.03 -3.47
C VAL A 111 -21.31 13.22 -3.33
N LEU A 112 -20.34 13.13 -2.42
CA LEU A 112 -19.31 14.17 -2.24
C LEU A 112 -18.44 14.34 -3.48
N ALA A 113 -18.15 13.27 -4.21
CA ALA A 113 -17.34 13.31 -5.44
C ALA A 113 -18.01 14.15 -6.56
N PHE A 114 -19.34 14.25 -6.57
CA PHE A 114 -20.09 15.09 -7.51
C PHE A 114 -20.33 16.52 -6.99
N SER A 115 -19.84 16.86 -5.80
CA SER A 115 -20.03 18.19 -5.20
C SER A 115 -18.76 19.04 -5.32
N PRO A 116 -18.68 19.99 -6.26
CA PRO A 116 -17.53 20.89 -6.39
C PRO A 116 -17.30 21.75 -5.14
N ILE A 117 -18.34 22.03 -4.38
CA ILE A 117 -18.22 22.77 -3.11
C ILE A 117 -17.46 21.95 -2.09
N ALA A 118 -17.80 20.66 -1.92
CA ALA A 118 -17.09 19.77 -0.99
C ALA A 118 -15.62 19.60 -1.39
N ILE A 119 -15.36 19.39 -2.69
CA ILE A 119 -14.00 19.29 -3.24
C ILE A 119 -13.25 20.61 -3.02
N GLY A 120 -13.88 21.75 -3.30
CA GLY A 120 -13.30 23.07 -3.10
C GLY A 120 -12.96 23.35 -1.63
N LEU A 121 -13.80 22.94 -0.68
CA LEU A 121 -13.50 23.05 0.75
C LEU A 121 -12.29 22.23 1.15
N ILE A 122 -12.19 20.98 0.69
CA ILE A 122 -11.05 20.10 0.96
C ILE A 122 -9.76 20.64 0.32
N SER A 123 -9.86 21.15 -0.91
CA SER A 123 -8.70 21.71 -1.66
C SER A 123 -8.17 23.01 -1.03
N ASN A 124 -8.96 23.71 -0.24
CA ASN A 124 -8.52 24.91 0.47
C ASN A 124 -7.81 24.61 1.81
N ILE A 125 -7.69 23.34 2.21
CA ILE A 125 -6.95 22.97 3.42
C ILE A 125 -5.46 23.30 3.19
N PRO A 126 -4.83 24.08 4.07
CA PRO A 126 -3.42 24.42 3.93
C PRO A 126 -2.53 23.18 3.95
N SER A 127 -1.53 23.12 3.06
CA SER A 127 -0.61 21.99 2.94
C SER A 127 0.05 21.58 4.28
N PRO A 128 0.43 22.50 5.18
CA PRO A 128 0.97 22.09 6.50
C PRO A 128 -0.02 21.27 7.33
N VAL A 129 -1.33 21.58 7.26
CA VAL A 129 -2.36 20.84 8.00
C VAL A 129 -2.48 19.42 7.45
N LEU A 130 -2.50 19.27 6.12
CA LEU A 130 -2.48 17.97 5.46
C LEU A 130 -1.21 17.18 5.83
N GLY A 131 -0.06 17.84 5.87
CA GLY A 131 1.20 17.22 6.27
C GLY A 131 1.16 16.67 7.70
N ILE A 132 0.60 17.41 8.65
CA ILE A 132 0.44 16.95 10.04
C ILE A 132 -0.52 15.77 10.14
N VAL A 133 -1.64 15.80 9.41
CA VAL A 133 -2.60 14.68 9.38
C VAL A 133 -1.96 13.43 8.81
N LEU A 134 -1.23 13.55 7.70
CA LEU A 134 -0.50 12.43 7.10
C LEU A 134 0.57 11.88 8.05
N LEU A 135 1.32 12.75 8.73
CA LEU A 135 2.33 12.35 9.71
C LEU A 135 1.68 11.58 10.86
N TYR A 136 0.54 12.05 11.37
CA TYR A 136 -0.22 11.34 12.40
C TYR A 136 -0.66 9.95 11.92
N VAL A 137 -1.19 9.83 10.71
CA VAL A 137 -1.59 8.55 10.13
C VAL A 137 -0.39 7.60 10.02
N LEU A 138 0.76 8.09 9.54
CA LEU A 138 1.99 7.29 9.43
C LEU A 138 2.47 6.78 10.80
N ILE A 139 2.44 7.62 11.84
CA ILE A 139 2.80 7.22 13.21
C ILE A 139 1.85 6.11 13.69
N MET A 140 0.56 6.22 13.41
CA MET A 140 -0.44 5.20 13.78
C MET A 140 -0.25 3.86 13.05
N LEU A 141 0.46 3.83 11.93
CA LEU A 141 0.81 2.58 11.22
C LEU A 141 2.02 1.87 11.83
N ILE A 142 2.95 2.61 12.42
CA ILE A 142 4.19 2.04 12.99
C ILE A 142 3.88 1.14 14.19
N GLY A 143 2.99 1.55 15.08
CA GLY A 143 2.65 0.79 16.28
C GLY A 143 2.15 -0.63 15.97
N PRO A 144 1.07 -0.81 15.18
CA PRO A 144 0.60 -2.12 14.77
C PRO A 144 1.65 -2.95 14.01
N ALA A 145 2.46 -2.32 13.15
CA ALA A 145 3.52 -3.02 12.42
C ALA A 145 4.55 -3.63 13.38
N LEU A 146 4.97 -2.90 14.40
CA LEU A 146 5.88 -3.40 15.44
C LEU A 146 5.24 -4.51 16.26
N LEU A 147 3.97 -4.36 16.67
CA LEU A 147 3.26 -5.39 17.43
C LEU A 147 3.15 -6.70 16.64
N ILE A 148 2.76 -6.64 15.37
CA ILE A 148 2.69 -7.82 14.49
C ILE A 148 4.06 -8.49 14.39
N SER A 149 5.13 -7.72 14.25
CA SER A 149 6.50 -8.25 14.18
C SER A 149 6.93 -8.97 15.46
N ILE A 150 6.49 -8.48 16.62
CA ILE A 150 6.77 -9.10 17.93
C ILE A 150 5.90 -10.35 18.13
N GLU A 151 4.60 -10.25 17.89
CA GLU A 151 3.64 -11.35 18.10
C GLU A 151 3.90 -12.53 17.15
N SER A 152 4.32 -12.26 15.92
CA SER A 152 4.69 -13.30 14.94
C SER A 152 6.05 -13.93 15.21
N ASN A 153 6.78 -13.51 16.25
CA ASN A 153 8.16 -13.94 16.50
C ASN A 153 9.08 -13.82 15.27
N SER A 154 8.81 -12.82 14.43
CA SER A 154 9.56 -12.62 13.18
C SER A 154 10.98 -12.12 13.44
N ILE A 155 11.22 -11.52 14.58
CA ILE A 155 12.53 -10.99 14.99
C ILE A 155 13.04 -11.84 16.17
N LYS A 156 13.95 -12.76 15.88
CA LYS A 156 14.58 -13.63 16.89
C LYS A 156 16.05 -13.32 17.09
N ASN A 157 16.72 -12.90 16.02
CA ASN A 157 18.16 -12.68 15.97
C ASN A 157 18.48 -11.30 15.41
N VAL A 158 19.75 -10.90 15.53
CA VAL A 158 20.28 -9.66 14.96
C VAL A 158 20.13 -9.65 13.44
N ASP A 159 20.26 -10.80 12.79
CA ASP A 159 20.11 -10.95 11.34
C ASP A 159 18.69 -10.65 10.88
N ASP A 160 17.66 -11.07 11.62
CA ASP A 160 16.26 -10.72 11.35
C ASP A 160 16.05 -9.20 11.44
N GLY A 161 16.71 -8.56 12.42
CA GLY A 161 16.72 -7.10 12.53
C GLY A 161 17.37 -6.41 11.32
N ALA A 162 18.43 -6.99 10.75
CA ALA A 162 19.07 -6.48 9.56
C ALA A 162 18.19 -6.62 8.31
N ILE A 163 17.46 -7.75 8.18
CA ILE A 163 16.50 -7.99 7.08
C ILE A 163 15.39 -6.95 7.07
N ILE A 164 14.97 -6.45 8.23
CA ILE A 164 13.94 -5.40 8.33
C ILE A 164 14.58 -4.00 8.21
N GLY A 165 15.64 -3.75 8.95
CA GLY A 165 16.21 -2.41 9.10
C GLY A 165 16.91 -1.90 7.84
N LEU A 166 17.67 -2.75 7.15
CA LEU A 166 18.48 -2.34 6.00
C LEU A 166 17.59 -1.92 4.80
N PRO A 167 16.51 -2.61 4.45
CA PRO A 167 15.60 -2.16 3.39
C PRO A 167 14.90 -0.83 3.71
N ILE A 168 14.51 -0.62 4.97
CA ILE A 168 13.92 0.64 5.41
C ILE A 168 14.92 1.78 5.27
N LEU A 169 16.16 1.55 5.69
CA LEU A 169 17.25 2.52 5.56
C LEU A 169 17.54 2.84 4.10
N LEU A 170 17.70 1.83 3.25
CA LEU A 170 17.93 1.99 1.82
C LEU A 170 16.75 2.74 1.15
N GLY A 171 15.52 2.34 1.43
CA GLY A 171 14.34 3.00 0.90
C GLY A 171 14.26 4.48 1.31
N THR A 172 14.63 4.78 2.55
CA THR A 172 14.67 6.15 3.08
C THR A 172 15.78 6.96 2.39
N ILE A 173 17.00 6.42 2.26
CA ILE A 173 18.10 7.09 1.56
C ILE A 173 17.70 7.43 0.12
N ILE A 174 17.11 6.48 -0.58
CA ILE A 174 16.64 6.67 -1.96
C ILE A 174 15.57 7.76 -2.04
N ALA A 175 14.62 7.80 -1.10
CA ALA A 175 13.56 8.80 -1.08
C ALA A 175 14.09 10.24 -0.92
N PHE A 176 15.26 10.41 -0.31
CA PHE A 176 15.92 11.71 -0.13
C PHE A 176 17.03 11.97 -1.15
N LEU A 177 17.24 11.11 -2.14
CA LEU A 177 18.27 11.32 -3.18
C LEU A 177 17.94 12.56 -4.02
N PRO A 178 18.92 13.47 -4.21
CA PRO A 178 18.75 14.62 -5.11
C PRO A 178 18.50 14.17 -6.55
N GLN A 179 17.65 14.88 -7.26
CA GLN A 179 17.35 14.60 -8.66
C GLN A 179 18.60 14.57 -9.54
N SER A 180 19.61 15.40 -9.22
CA SER A 180 20.90 15.44 -9.91
C SER A 180 21.67 14.11 -9.85
N VAL A 181 21.48 13.32 -8.83
CA VAL A 181 22.07 11.98 -8.70
C VAL A 181 21.27 10.97 -9.53
N ILE A 182 19.93 11.03 -9.45
CA ILE A 182 19.04 10.12 -10.18
C ILE A 182 19.24 10.24 -11.68
N THR A 183 19.44 11.46 -12.20
CA THR A 183 19.67 11.71 -13.64
C THR A 183 21.00 11.19 -14.16
N GLN A 184 21.96 10.82 -13.31
CA GLN A 184 23.21 10.18 -13.71
C GLN A 184 23.05 8.72 -14.09
N PHE A 185 21.95 8.08 -13.66
CA PHE A 185 21.65 6.70 -14.05
C PHE A 185 21.07 6.65 -15.47
N PRO A 186 21.26 5.53 -16.18
CA PRO A 186 20.59 5.30 -17.47
C PRO A 186 19.08 5.53 -17.36
N GLN A 187 18.48 6.15 -18.37
CA GLN A 187 17.05 6.50 -18.37
C GLN A 187 16.13 5.31 -18.03
N VAL A 188 16.52 4.09 -18.44
CA VAL A 188 15.79 2.86 -18.16
C VAL A 188 15.79 2.52 -16.66
N LEU A 189 16.82 2.87 -15.91
CA LEU A 189 16.95 2.57 -14.49
C LEU A 189 16.43 3.67 -13.58
N GLN A 190 16.27 4.89 -14.08
CA GLN A 190 15.84 6.03 -13.27
C GLN A 190 14.53 5.79 -12.50
N PRO A 191 13.45 5.26 -13.11
CA PRO A 191 12.21 5.00 -12.37
C PRO A 191 12.36 3.95 -11.26
N LEU A 192 13.26 2.97 -11.46
CA LEU A 192 13.56 1.95 -10.46
C LEU A 192 14.35 2.54 -9.29
N VAL A 193 15.45 3.24 -9.61
CA VAL A 193 16.36 3.81 -8.61
C VAL A 193 15.73 4.98 -7.86
N ALA A 194 14.84 5.74 -8.51
CA ALA A 194 14.12 6.86 -7.87
C ALA A 194 13.01 6.40 -6.91
N ASN A 195 12.68 5.12 -6.88
CA ASN A 195 11.60 4.58 -6.07
C ASN A 195 12.14 3.81 -4.86
N GLY A 196 12.19 4.46 -3.70
CA GLY A 196 12.68 3.85 -2.46
C GLY A 196 11.91 2.61 -2.03
N TYR A 197 10.61 2.52 -2.33
CA TYR A 197 9.81 1.35 -2.05
C TYR A 197 10.24 0.14 -2.89
N VAL A 198 10.50 0.34 -4.18
CA VAL A 198 10.99 -0.72 -5.08
C VAL A 198 12.35 -1.23 -4.65
N ILE A 199 13.28 -0.31 -4.35
CA ILE A 199 14.62 -0.69 -3.87
C ILE A 199 14.55 -1.40 -2.52
N GLY A 200 13.71 -0.92 -1.59
CA GLY A 200 13.47 -1.59 -0.31
C GLY A 200 12.94 -3.01 -0.51
N THR A 201 11.96 -3.21 -1.39
CA THR A 201 11.39 -4.52 -1.71
C THR A 201 12.46 -5.47 -2.30
N ILE A 202 13.24 -5.01 -3.26
CA ILE A 202 14.34 -5.79 -3.85
C ILE A 202 15.37 -6.16 -2.76
N ALA A 203 15.68 -5.22 -1.87
CA ALA A 203 16.62 -5.46 -0.77
C ALA A 203 16.10 -6.53 0.19
N VAL A 204 14.81 -6.52 0.57
CA VAL A 204 14.22 -7.60 1.38
C VAL A 204 14.38 -8.94 0.70
N PHE A 205 14.00 -9.05 -0.58
CA PHE A 205 14.11 -10.31 -1.32
C PHE A 205 15.54 -10.82 -1.38
N LEU A 206 16.51 -9.95 -1.65
CA LEU A 206 17.92 -10.33 -1.68
C LEU A 206 18.44 -10.76 -0.31
N LEU A 207 18.08 -10.03 0.74
CA LEU A 207 18.51 -10.37 2.10
C LEU A 207 17.93 -11.70 2.54
N GLU A 208 16.63 -11.91 2.38
CA GLU A 208 15.92 -13.08 2.89
C GLU A 208 16.23 -14.36 2.10
N HIS A 209 16.45 -14.26 0.77
CA HIS A 209 16.60 -15.44 -0.07
C HIS A 209 18.04 -15.72 -0.48
N VAL A 210 18.92 -14.72 -0.46
CA VAL A 210 20.32 -14.88 -0.93
C VAL A 210 21.32 -14.79 0.21
N LEU A 211 21.22 -13.75 1.06
CA LEU A 211 22.20 -13.50 2.11
C LEU A 211 21.89 -14.24 3.41
N TYR A 212 20.62 -14.29 3.79
CA TYR A 212 20.13 -14.95 5.01
C TYR A 212 19.03 -15.96 4.66
N PRO A 213 19.32 -17.01 3.85
CA PRO A 213 18.31 -17.99 3.52
C PRO A 213 17.82 -18.66 4.82
N ARG A 214 16.55 -18.45 5.15
CA ARG A 214 15.91 -19.16 6.25
C ARG A 214 15.90 -20.64 5.88
N HIS A 215 16.87 -21.41 6.34
CA HIS A 215 16.78 -22.85 6.35
C HIS A 215 15.51 -23.20 7.13
N SER A 216 14.58 -23.86 6.44
CA SER A 216 13.25 -24.18 6.96
C SER A 216 13.39 -24.80 8.36
N VAL A 217 12.73 -24.19 9.33
CA VAL A 217 12.53 -24.70 10.71
C VAL A 217 11.80 -26.06 10.73
N TYR A 218 11.61 -26.68 9.58
CA TYR A 218 10.95 -27.97 9.42
C TYR A 218 11.80 -29.17 9.91
N ASN A 219 13.09 -29.00 10.17
CA ASN A 219 13.94 -30.11 10.61
C ASN A 219 14.20 -30.19 12.12
N GLU A 220 13.79 -29.19 12.93
CA GLU A 220 14.01 -29.24 14.38
C GLU A 220 12.86 -29.85 15.18
N SER A 221 11.71 -30.13 14.55
CA SER A 221 10.58 -30.81 15.21
C SER A 221 10.60 -32.33 15.10
N LEU A 222 11.67 -32.91 14.51
CA LEU A 222 11.84 -34.36 14.34
C LEU A 222 13.08 -34.92 15.07
N GLN A 223 13.71 -34.15 15.95
CA GLN A 223 14.67 -34.62 16.93
C GLN A 223 14.15 -34.36 18.34
#